data_456cfe71ff713d72fa55b748ec2480d7
#
_entry.id   456cfe71ff713d72fa55b748ec2480d7
#
_cell.length_a   1.000
_cell.length_b   1.000
_cell.length_c   1.000
_cell.angle_alpha   90.00
_cell.angle_beta   90.00
_cell.angle_gamma   90.00
#
_symmetry.space_group_name_H-M   'P 1'
#
loop_
_entity.id
_entity.type
_entity.pdbx_description
1 polymer ?
#
loop_
_entity_poly.entity_id
_entity_poly.type
_entity_poly.pdbx_seq_one_letter_code
_entity_poly.pdbx_strand_id
1 'polypeptide(L)'
;NTQVCRSNYFYPESGAFYEHSLKLFENLASEANMNIMFSQRGVLTIAHSEHELKEMSRRVHAIRLNGIDSDVMSPAEIKKFVPCINIDQSIRYPVMGGFVQQRGGTARHDAVAWGYARAADDMGVDIIQNCEVTGLRRKGRKIIGIDTNMGFIKTNKVGCVVAGHSSVMADMAGIHLPLASRPLQALVSEPIKPILDTVIMSNAVHMYISQSDKGEMVLGAGVDKYNSYAQRGSFPVPEHMLAAAVELFPVLSRLRMLRHWGGIVDTCPDASPILSKTDIDGLYFNCGWGTGGFKATPVFIPAALIA
;
A
#
# COMPACT_ATOMS: atom_id res chain seq x y z
N ASN A 1 -3.30 5.69 -2.98
CA ASN A 1 -2.21 4.73 -3.09
C ASN A 1 -0.96 5.44 -3.60
N THR A 2 0.20 5.10 -3.07
CA THR A 2 1.49 5.70 -3.42
C THR A 2 2.38 4.75 -4.22
N GLN A 3 1.80 3.68 -4.74
CA GLN A 3 2.34 2.83 -5.80
C GLN A 3 3.57 1.96 -5.41
N VAL A 4 3.99 1.96 -4.16
CA VAL A 4 5.21 1.27 -3.72
C VAL A 4 5.03 -0.25 -3.70
N CYS A 5 5.92 -0.97 -4.39
CA CYS A 5 6.06 -2.42 -4.39
C CYS A 5 7.40 -2.80 -3.77
N ARG A 6 7.39 -3.65 -2.76
CA ARG A 6 8.57 -4.14 -2.05
C ARG A 6 8.30 -5.42 -1.29
N SER A 7 9.33 -6.20 -1.00
CA SER A 7 9.25 -7.47 -0.24
C SER A 7 10.13 -7.52 1.00
N ASN A 8 10.87 -6.46 1.31
CA ASN A 8 11.83 -6.39 2.41
C ASN A 8 11.17 -6.33 3.80
N TYR A 9 10.41 -7.37 4.14
CA TYR A 9 9.75 -7.54 5.44
C TYR A 9 10.59 -8.36 6.40
N PHE A 10 10.45 -8.07 7.69
CA PHE A 10 11.25 -8.70 8.75
C PHE A 10 10.86 -10.15 9.00
N TYR A 11 9.56 -10.43 9.08
CA TYR A 11 9.07 -11.79 9.37
C TYR A 11 9.13 -12.68 8.13
N PRO A 12 9.59 -13.94 8.26
CA PRO A 12 9.76 -14.85 7.13
C PRO A 12 8.50 -15.04 6.29
N GLU A 13 7.34 -15.19 6.94
CA GLU A 13 6.05 -15.39 6.27
C GLU A 13 5.68 -14.18 5.43
N SER A 14 5.80 -12.98 6.02
CA SER A 14 5.56 -11.72 5.29
C SER A 14 6.57 -11.54 4.17
N GLY A 15 7.84 -11.84 4.41
CA GLY A 15 8.90 -11.81 3.41
C GLY A 15 8.58 -12.70 2.22
N ALA A 16 8.27 -13.98 2.47
CA ALA A 16 7.92 -14.94 1.44
C ALA A 16 6.68 -14.53 0.64
N PHE A 17 5.63 -14.06 1.34
CA PHE A 17 4.40 -13.61 0.72
C PHE A 17 4.62 -12.42 -0.22
N TYR A 18 5.26 -11.36 0.26
CA TYR A 18 5.51 -10.16 -0.55
C TYR A 18 6.59 -10.35 -1.61
N GLU A 19 7.54 -11.27 -1.41
CA GLU A 19 8.52 -11.65 -2.44
C GLU A 19 7.83 -12.39 -3.59
N HIS A 20 6.93 -13.31 -3.27
CA HIS A 20 6.10 -13.94 -4.29
C HIS A 20 5.25 -12.91 -5.05
N SER A 21 4.64 -11.97 -4.35
CA SER A 21 3.89 -10.88 -4.98
C SER A 21 4.74 -10.00 -5.89
N LEU A 22 5.98 -9.68 -5.47
CA LEU A 22 6.90 -8.89 -6.27
C LEU A 22 7.25 -9.59 -7.59
N LYS A 23 7.51 -10.90 -7.54
CA LYS A 23 7.74 -11.74 -8.73
C LYS A 23 6.53 -11.76 -9.67
N LEU A 24 5.32 -11.79 -9.12
CA LEU A 24 4.10 -11.68 -9.94
C LEU A 24 3.99 -10.30 -10.60
N PHE A 25 4.34 -9.21 -9.92
CA PHE A 25 4.40 -7.89 -10.53
C PHE A 25 5.42 -7.82 -11.68
N GLU A 26 6.57 -8.48 -11.55
CA GLU A 26 7.60 -8.54 -12.60
C GLU A 26 7.06 -9.16 -13.90
N ASN A 27 6.14 -10.11 -13.80
CA ASN A 27 5.58 -10.85 -14.95
C ASN A 27 4.20 -10.31 -15.39
N LEU A 28 3.52 -9.51 -14.56
CA LEU A 28 2.13 -9.13 -14.75
C LEU A 28 1.86 -8.43 -16.10
N ALA A 29 2.82 -7.63 -16.59
CA ALA A 29 2.66 -6.92 -17.84
C ALA A 29 2.56 -7.87 -19.05
N SER A 30 3.32 -8.96 -19.04
CA SER A 30 3.29 -9.98 -20.10
C SER A 30 2.10 -10.93 -19.96
N GLU A 31 1.76 -11.33 -18.74
CA GLU A 31 0.66 -12.27 -18.47
C GLU A 31 -0.72 -11.67 -18.77
N ALA A 32 -0.92 -10.43 -18.38
CA ALA A 32 -2.21 -9.75 -18.55
C ALA A 32 -2.25 -8.81 -19.77
N ASN A 33 -1.24 -8.85 -20.65
CA ASN A 33 -1.11 -7.99 -21.83
C ASN A 33 -1.41 -6.51 -21.52
N MET A 34 -0.81 -5.98 -20.44
CA MET A 34 -1.01 -4.61 -20.02
C MET A 34 0.27 -3.98 -19.46
N ASN A 35 0.51 -2.72 -19.79
CA ASN A 35 1.61 -1.97 -19.22
C ASN A 35 1.19 -1.34 -17.89
N ILE A 36 1.65 -1.91 -16.79
CA ILE A 36 1.43 -1.42 -15.43
C ILE A 36 2.48 -0.37 -15.00
N MET A 37 3.39 -0.02 -15.90
CA MET A 37 4.50 0.90 -15.62
C MET A 37 5.28 0.51 -14.35
N PHE A 38 5.54 -0.80 -14.21
CA PHE A 38 6.33 -1.31 -13.10
C PHE A 38 7.79 -0.91 -13.29
N SER A 39 8.34 -0.22 -12.31
CA SER A 39 9.68 0.33 -12.34
C SER A 39 10.43 -0.03 -11.07
N GLN A 40 11.40 -0.93 -11.20
CA GLN A 40 12.29 -1.37 -10.13
C GLN A 40 13.45 -0.38 -10.01
N ARG A 41 13.24 0.66 -9.21
CA ARG A 41 14.17 1.77 -9.00
C ARG A 41 14.79 1.77 -7.60
N GLY A 42 14.54 0.72 -6.85
CA GLY A 42 14.91 0.61 -5.46
C GLY A 42 13.88 1.23 -4.51
N VAL A 43 13.87 0.70 -3.29
CA VAL A 43 13.16 1.28 -2.14
C VAL A 43 14.17 1.43 -1.01
N LEU A 44 14.55 2.66 -0.72
CA LEU A 44 15.50 3.04 0.33
C LEU A 44 14.73 3.43 1.59
N THR A 45 15.00 2.76 2.70
CA THR A 45 14.52 3.16 4.03
C THR A 45 15.67 3.84 4.77
N ILE A 46 15.44 5.07 5.26
CA ILE A 46 16.45 5.87 5.98
C ILE A 46 16.22 5.82 7.49
N ALA A 47 17.31 5.86 8.25
CA ALA A 47 17.37 5.93 9.71
C ALA A 47 17.78 7.34 10.16
N HIS A 48 17.13 7.81 11.24
CA HIS A 48 17.37 9.14 11.80
C HIS A 48 18.03 9.11 13.18
N SER A 49 18.32 7.93 13.70
CA SER A 49 19.00 7.71 14.97
C SER A 49 19.87 6.47 14.95
N GLU A 50 20.84 6.39 15.88
CA GLU A 50 21.65 5.18 16.04
C GLU A 50 20.80 3.95 16.42
N HIS A 51 19.74 4.14 17.18
CA HIS A 51 18.82 3.06 17.54
C HIS A 51 18.16 2.50 16.29
N GLU A 52 17.59 3.35 15.43
CA GLU A 52 16.98 2.92 14.16
C GLU A 52 18.02 2.23 13.25
N LEU A 53 19.24 2.74 13.19
CA LEU A 53 20.29 2.15 12.37
C LEU A 53 20.66 0.73 12.84
N LYS A 54 20.75 0.50 14.16
CA LYS A 54 20.97 -0.83 14.75
C LYS A 54 19.80 -1.78 14.45
N GLU A 55 18.57 -1.31 14.59
CA GLU A 55 17.37 -2.09 14.23
C GLU A 55 17.33 -2.43 12.73
N MET A 56 17.66 -1.49 11.87
CA MET A 56 17.75 -1.71 10.43
C MET A 56 18.81 -2.75 10.08
N SER A 57 19.98 -2.73 10.72
CA SER A 57 21.02 -3.73 10.48
C SER A 57 20.56 -5.15 10.82
N ARG A 58 19.88 -5.33 11.96
CA ARG A 58 19.25 -6.60 12.33
C ARG A 58 18.17 -7.03 11.33
N ARG A 59 17.35 -6.10 10.89
CA ARG A 59 16.32 -6.34 9.89
C ARG A 59 16.91 -6.77 8.54
N VAL A 60 17.96 -6.13 8.06
CA VAL A 60 18.65 -6.49 6.82
C VAL A 60 19.20 -7.91 6.88
N HIS A 61 19.81 -8.32 8.01
CA HIS A 61 20.28 -9.70 8.18
C HIS A 61 19.13 -10.70 8.07
N ALA A 62 17.99 -10.46 8.75
CA ALA A 62 16.83 -11.35 8.67
C ALA A 62 16.26 -11.41 7.25
N ILE A 63 16.15 -10.27 6.57
CA ILE A 63 15.66 -10.16 5.19
C ILE A 63 16.55 -10.98 4.24
N ARG A 64 17.88 -10.86 4.37
CA ARG A 64 18.84 -11.62 3.57
C ARG A 64 18.76 -13.12 3.83
N LEU A 65 18.59 -13.54 5.10
CA LEU A 65 18.36 -14.94 5.45
C LEU A 65 17.10 -15.52 4.80
N ASN A 66 16.10 -14.67 4.55
CA ASN A 66 14.88 -15.03 3.81
C ASN A 66 15.06 -14.99 2.28
N GLY A 67 16.29 -14.80 1.78
CA GLY A 67 16.59 -14.78 0.34
C GLY A 67 16.18 -13.50 -0.39
N ILE A 68 15.89 -12.42 0.33
CA ILE A 68 15.46 -11.14 -0.23
C ILE A 68 16.64 -10.16 -0.27
N ASP A 69 16.80 -9.45 -1.38
CA ASP A 69 17.83 -8.44 -1.57
C ASP A 69 17.65 -7.27 -0.59
N SER A 70 18.72 -6.89 0.09
CA SER A 70 18.72 -5.74 0.99
C SER A 70 20.15 -5.34 1.36
N ASP A 71 20.54 -4.11 1.13
CA ASP A 71 21.87 -3.59 1.38
C ASP A 71 21.85 -2.38 2.30
N VAL A 72 22.72 -2.40 3.32
CA VAL A 72 22.91 -1.25 4.21
C VAL A 72 23.73 -0.17 3.49
N MET A 73 23.36 1.07 3.69
CA MET A 73 24.01 2.25 3.10
C MET A 73 24.40 3.26 4.17
N SER A 74 25.60 3.77 4.09
CA SER A 74 26.08 4.93 4.84
C SER A 74 25.43 6.23 4.34
N PRO A 75 25.48 7.34 5.10
CA PRO A 75 24.99 8.64 4.63
C PRO A 75 25.65 9.10 3.32
N ALA A 76 26.96 8.85 3.16
CA ALA A 76 27.69 9.22 1.95
C ALA A 76 27.21 8.42 0.72
N GLU A 77 26.96 7.12 0.87
CA GLU A 77 26.40 6.27 -0.18
C GLU A 77 24.96 6.68 -0.52
N ILE A 78 24.14 7.01 0.50
CA ILE A 78 22.80 7.56 0.30
C ILE A 78 22.85 8.87 -0.48
N LYS A 79 23.76 9.78 -0.14
CA LYS A 79 23.93 11.06 -0.87
C LYS A 79 24.34 10.85 -2.32
N LYS A 80 25.16 9.86 -2.59
CA LYS A 80 25.54 9.49 -3.97
C LYS A 80 24.36 8.88 -4.73
N PHE A 81 23.58 8.03 -4.06
CA PHE A 81 22.40 7.36 -4.65
C PHE A 81 21.21 8.31 -4.84
N VAL A 82 21.04 9.28 -3.94
CA VAL A 82 19.98 10.29 -3.94
C VAL A 82 20.60 11.69 -3.81
N PRO A 83 21.08 12.28 -4.91
CA PRO A 83 21.80 13.55 -4.86
C PRO A 83 21.02 14.74 -4.28
N CYS A 84 19.69 14.72 -4.37
CA CYS A 84 18.81 15.79 -3.85
C CYS A 84 18.55 15.71 -2.34
N ILE A 85 18.95 14.60 -1.65
CA ILE A 85 18.72 14.46 -0.21
C ILE A 85 19.69 15.33 0.61
N ASN A 86 19.17 15.92 1.67
CA ASN A 86 19.97 16.62 2.67
C ASN A 86 20.49 15.62 3.72
N ILE A 87 21.79 15.54 3.92
CA ILE A 87 22.45 14.68 4.91
C ILE A 87 23.07 15.47 6.06
N ASP A 88 22.75 16.76 6.20
CA ASP A 88 23.22 17.58 7.31
C ASP A 88 22.73 17.01 8.64
N GLN A 89 23.66 16.85 9.59
CA GLN A 89 23.37 16.26 10.90
C GLN A 89 22.70 17.25 11.85
N SER A 90 22.58 18.52 11.50
CA SER A 90 21.93 19.56 12.30
C SER A 90 20.43 19.66 12.10
N ILE A 91 19.85 18.98 11.09
CA ILE A 91 18.41 18.97 10.84
C ILE A 91 17.68 18.09 11.85
N ARG A 92 16.38 18.30 12.01
CA ARG A 92 15.54 17.55 12.96
C ARG A 92 15.56 16.04 12.73
N TYR A 93 15.63 15.62 11.47
CA TYR A 93 15.66 14.22 11.05
C TYR A 93 16.97 13.92 10.29
N PRO A 94 18.14 13.89 10.99
CA PRO A 94 19.43 13.66 10.33
C PRO A 94 19.46 12.27 9.70
N VAL A 95 20.09 12.13 8.55
CA VAL A 95 20.27 10.83 7.88
C VAL A 95 21.50 10.13 8.45
N MET A 96 21.28 9.15 9.33
CA MET A 96 22.33 8.37 9.98
C MET A 96 22.79 7.17 9.13
N GLY A 97 22.00 6.78 8.14
CA GLY A 97 22.19 5.66 7.25
C GLY A 97 20.85 5.12 6.77
N GLY A 98 20.86 3.95 6.17
CA GLY A 98 19.65 3.32 5.68
C GLY A 98 19.91 1.94 5.08
N PHE A 99 18.88 1.38 4.48
CA PHE A 99 19.01 0.17 3.68
C PHE A 99 18.11 0.22 2.43
N VAL A 100 18.57 -0.37 1.35
CA VAL A 100 17.87 -0.37 0.06
C VAL A 100 17.52 -1.78 -0.36
N GLN A 101 16.31 -1.96 -0.89
CA GLN A 101 15.94 -3.10 -1.70
C GLN A 101 15.95 -2.70 -3.16
N GLN A 102 16.90 -3.22 -3.95
CA GLN A 102 17.09 -2.83 -5.35
C GLN A 102 15.92 -3.26 -6.24
N ARG A 103 15.36 -4.44 -6.01
CA ARG A 103 14.20 -4.96 -6.75
C ARG A 103 12.88 -4.30 -6.37
N GLY A 104 12.83 -3.54 -5.30
CA GLY A 104 11.67 -2.72 -4.96
C GLY A 104 11.48 -1.56 -5.95
N GLY A 105 10.29 -0.98 -5.96
CA GLY A 105 9.98 0.12 -6.87
C GLY A 105 8.54 0.57 -6.82
N THR A 106 8.03 1.01 -7.96
CA THR A 106 6.65 1.49 -8.10
C THR A 106 5.94 0.84 -9.28
N ALA A 107 4.62 0.61 -9.15
CA ALA A 107 3.74 0.26 -10.26
C ALA A 107 2.54 1.21 -10.27
N ARG A 108 2.07 1.63 -11.44
CA ARG A 108 0.91 2.53 -11.54
C ARG A 108 -0.35 1.83 -11.07
N HIS A 109 -0.89 2.29 -9.96
CA HIS A 109 -2.04 1.66 -9.31
C HIS A 109 -3.31 1.69 -10.15
N ASP A 110 -3.54 2.76 -10.92
CA ASP A 110 -4.65 2.88 -11.86
C ASP A 110 -4.49 1.89 -13.03
N ALA A 111 -3.29 1.79 -13.61
CA ALA A 111 -3.01 0.84 -14.68
C ALA A 111 -3.18 -0.61 -14.20
N VAL A 112 -2.73 -0.93 -12.98
CA VAL A 112 -2.93 -2.26 -12.37
C VAL A 112 -4.43 -2.56 -12.19
N ALA A 113 -5.20 -1.62 -11.63
CA ALA A 113 -6.63 -1.80 -11.41
C ALA A 113 -7.40 -1.99 -12.73
N TRP A 114 -7.14 -1.13 -13.73
CA TRP A 114 -7.76 -1.25 -15.06
C TRP A 114 -7.34 -2.51 -15.81
N GLY A 115 -6.09 -2.92 -15.66
CA GLY A 115 -5.61 -4.14 -16.28
C GLY A 115 -6.31 -5.38 -15.75
N TYR A 116 -6.44 -5.50 -14.42
CA TYR A 116 -7.19 -6.60 -13.83
C TYR A 116 -8.68 -6.56 -14.20
N ALA A 117 -9.29 -5.37 -14.23
CA ALA A 117 -10.68 -5.23 -14.63
C ALA A 117 -10.91 -5.71 -16.08
N ARG A 118 -10.04 -5.30 -17.02
CA ARG A 118 -10.11 -5.74 -18.41
C ARG A 118 -9.90 -7.25 -18.57
N ALA A 119 -8.89 -7.79 -17.88
CA ALA A 119 -8.63 -9.23 -17.92
C ALA A 119 -9.80 -10.04 -17.33
N ALA A 120 -10.46 -9.53 -16.28
CA ALA A 120 -11.65 -10.16 -15.72
C ALA A 120 -12.85 -10.10 -16.69
N ASP A 121 -13.08 -8.94 -17.33
CA ASP A 121 -14.12 -8.75 -18.34
C ASP A 121 -13.91 -9.69 -19.53
N ASP A 122 -12.67 -9.80 -20.05
CA ASP A 122 -12.30 -10.73 -21.11
C ASP A 122 -12.56 -12.21 -20.75
N MET A 123 -12.54 -12.55 -19.46
CA MET A 123 -12.89 -13.86 -18.92
C MET A 123 -14.39 -14.04 -18.63
N GLY A 124 -15.22 -13.06 -18.95
CA GLY A 124 -16.67 -13.09 -18.76
C GLY A 124 -17.15 -12.73 -17.36
N VAL A 125 -16.37 -11.98 -16.60
CA VAL A 125 -16.78 -11.44 -15.29
C VAL A 125 -17.58 -10.16 -15.49
N ASP A 126 -18.82 -10.13 -15.01
CA ASP A 126 -19.65 -8.92 -15.03
C ASP A 126 -19.14 -7.89 -14.00
N ILE A 127 -18.70 -6.73 -14.47
CA ILE A 127 -18.29 -5.62 -13.62
C ILE A 127 -19.40 -4.57 -13.55
N ILE A 128 -20.14 -4.57 -12.45
CA ILE A 128 -21.31 -3.69 -12.28
C ILE A 128 -20.88 -2.46 -11.45
N GLN A 129 -20.70 -1.34 -12.11
CA GLN A 129 -20.34 -0.07 -11.47
C GLN A 129 -21.57 0.59 -10.83
N ASN A 130 -21.35 1.43 -9.81
CA ASN A 130 -22.39 2.14 -9.06
C ASN A 130 -23.45 1.20 -8.44
N CYS A 131 -23.06 -0.05 -8.19
CA CYS A 131 -23.88 -1.07 -7.56
C CYS A 131 -23.50 -1.21 -6.09
N GLU A 132 -24.21 -0.53 -5.21
CA GLU A 132 -23.97 -0.58 -3.77
C GLU A 132 -24.65 -1.80 -3.16
N VAL A 133 -23.91 -2.61 -2.41
CA VAL A 133 -24.46 -3.71 -1.61
C VAL A 133 -25.07 -3.13 -0.34
N THR A 134 -26.36 -3.34 -0.17
CA THR A 134 -27.16 -2.80 0.95
C THR A 134 -27.56 -3.88 1.97
N GLY A 135 -27.36 -5.16 1.64
CA GLY A 135 -27.67 -6.25 2.55
C GLY A 135 -27.17 -7.61 2.08
N LEU A 136 -27.06 -8.54 3.03
CA LEU A 136 -26.72 -9.95 2.80
C LEU A 136 -27.96 -10.82 3.12
N ARG A 137 -28.46 -11.57 2.13
CA ARG A 137 -29.55 -12.51 2.36
C ARG A 137 -29.04 -13.90 2.65
N ARG A 138 -29.61 -14.52 3.72
CA ARG A 138 -29.24 -15.87 4.14
C ARG A 138 -30.47 -16.69 4.51
N LYS A 139 -30.30 -18.00 4.37
CA LYS A 139 -31.27 -19.00 4.89
C LYS A 139 -30.52 -19.86 5.91
N GLY A 140 -30.82 -19.65 7.20
CA GLY A 140 -30.00 -20.21 8.28
C GLY A 140 -28.56 -19.72 8.22
N ARG A 141 -27.62 -20.65 8.12
CA ARG A 141 -26.17 -20.33 8.01
C ARG A 141 -25.65 -20.22 6.55
N LYS A 142 -26.51 -20.20 5.54
CA LYS A 142 -26.09 -20.17 4.13
C LYS A 142 -26.46 -18.87 3.46
N ILE A 143 -25.52 -18.29 2.70
CA ILE A 143 -25.81 -17.17 1.80
C ILE A 143 -26.72 -17.66 0.68
N ILE A 144 -27.74 -16.85 0.34
CA ILE A 144 -28.66 -17.08 -0.79
C ILE A 144 -28.65 -15.91 -1.78
N GLY A 145 -27.99 -14.78 -1.44
CA GLY A 145 -27.86 -13.62 -2.31
C GLY A 145 -27.48 -12.35 -1.57
N ILE A 146 -27.40 -11.27 -2.32
CA ILE A 146 -27.15 -9.92 -1.82
C ILE A 146 -28.23 -8.96 -2.31
N ASP A 147 -28.59 -8.00 -1.48
CA ASP A 147 -29.40 -6.85 -1.87
C ASP A 147 -28.49 -5.72 -2.32
N THR A 148 -28.87 -5.06 -3.39
CA THR A 148 -28.16 -3.90 -3.93
C THR A 148 -29.13 -2.76 -4.23
N ASN A 149 -28.61 -1.56 -4.43
CA ASN A 149 -29.39 -0.42 -4.92
C ASN A 149 -30.00 -0.65 -6.33
N MET A 150 -29.52 -1.68 -7.05
CA MET A 150 -30.02 -2.06 -8.39
C MET A 150 -30.91 -3.32 -8.35
N GLY A 151 -31.15 -3.89 -7.19
CA GLY A 151 -31.99 -5.07 -7.02
C GLY A 151 -31.26 -6.23 -6.35
N PHE A 152 -31.93 -7.39 -6.32
CA PHE A 152 -31.42 -8.60 -5.68
C PHE A 152 -30.58 -9.43 -6.65
N ILE A 153 -29.38 -9.82 -6.22
CA ILE A 153 -28.50 -10.74 -6.94
C ILE A 153 -28.47 -12.08 -6.20
N LYS A 154 -28.98 -13.12 -6.86
CA LYS A 154 -28.98 -14.48 -6.31
C LYS A 154 -27.60 -15.09 -6.44
N THR A 155 -27.01 -15.51 -5.33
CA THR A 155 -25.72 -16.20 -5.28
C THR A 155 -25.62 -17.05 -4.01
N ASN A 156 -24.80 -18.07 -4.03
CA ASN A 156 -24.48 -18.89 -2.86
C ASN A 156 -23.05 -18.64 -2.32
N LYS A 157 -22.28 -17.76 -2.96
CA LYS A 157 -20.94 -17.34 -2.52
C LYS A 157 -20.78 -15.83 -2.64
N VAL A 158 -20.26 -15.20 -1.61
CA VAL A 158 -19.96 -13.76 -1.55
C VAL A 158 -18.56 -13.56 -0.98
N GLY A 159 -17.68 -12.92 -1.74
CA GLY A 159 -16.36 -12.48 -1.29
C GLY A 159 -16.39 -10.99 -0.97
N CYS A 160 -16.14 -10.63 0.27
CA CYS A 160 -16.07 -9.24 0.73
C CYS A 160 -14.63 -8.72 0.61
N VAL A 161 -14.36 -7.88 -0.40
CA VAL A 161 -13.05 -7.28 -0.70
C VAL A 161 -13.23 -5.77 -0.82
N VAL A 162 -13.63 -5.12 0.26
CA VAL A 162 -14.11 -3.73 0.28
C VAL A 162 -13.24 -2.80 1.12
N ALA A 163 -12.02 -3.22 1.45
CA ALA A 163 -11.01 -2.43 2.17
C ALA A 163 -11.60 -1.73 3.41
N GLY A 164 -11.51 -0.43 3.52
CA GLY A 164 -11.99 0.34 4.67
C GLY A 164 -13.48 0.18 5.03
N HIS A 165 -14.30 -0.45 4.18
CA HIS A 165 -15.71 -0.73 4.45
C HIS A 165 -15.96 -2.18 4.92
N SER A 166 -14.90 -2.95 5.20
CA SER A 166 -15.01 -4.37 5.57
C SER A 166 -15.80 -4.58 6.86
N SER A 167 -15.67 -3.70 7.86
CA SER A 167 -16.49 -3.75 9.09
C SER A 167 -17.99 -3.51 8.82
N VAL A 168 -18.31 -2.61 7.88
CA VAL A 168 -19.71 -2.35 7.49
C VAL A 168 -20.33 -3.61 6.86
N MET A 169 -19.60 -4.29 5.97
CA MET A 169 -20.06 -5.54 5.38
C MET A 169 -20.16 -6.67 6.40
N ALA A 170 -19.25 -6.72 7.36
CA ALA A 170 -19.29 -7.70 8.44
C ALA A 170 -20.52 -7.48 9.36
N ASP A 171 -20.82 -6.24 9.69
CA ASP A 171 -22.00 -5.88 10.50
C ASP A 171 -23.31 -6.30 9.82
N MET A 172 -23.43 -6.19 8.48
CA MET A 172 -24.58 -6.69 7.72
C MET A 172 -24.76 -8.21 7.88
N ALA A 173 -23.66 -8.93 8.15
CA ALA A 173 -23.68 -10.38 8.40
C ALA A 173 -23.83 -10.72 9.90
N GLY A 174 -23.79 -9.75 10.79
CA GLY A 174 -23.73 -9.95 12.23
C GLY A 174 -22.37 -10.48 12.71
N ILE A 175 -21.31 -10.18 12.00
CA ILE A 175 -19.92 -10.58 12.31
C ILE A 175 -19.16 -9.34 12.79
N HIS A 176 -18.44 -9.46 13.90
CA HIS A 176 -17.53 -8.41 14.36
C HIS A 176 -16.10 -8.72 13.90
N LEU A 177 -15.50 -7.77 13.16
CA LEU A 177 -14.11 -7.83 12.76
C LEU A 177 -13.28 -6.83 13.59
N PRO A 178 -12.09 -7.20 14.07
CA PRO A 178 -11.21 -6.32 14.86
C PRO A 178 -10.50 -5.30 13.95
N LEU A 179 -11.26 -4.51 13.20
CA LEU A 179 -10.75 -3.57 12.21
C LEU A 179 -10.99 -2.12 12.64
N ALA A 180 -10.00 -1.27 12.37
CA ALA A 180 -10.13 0.18 12.44
C ALA A 180 -10.01 0.77 11.04
N SER A 181 -11.00 1.56 10.61
CA SER A 181 -11.00 2.25 9.32
C SER A 181 -10.54 3.69 9.50
N ARG A 182 -9.40 4.04 8.87
CA ARG A 182 -8.75 5.34 9.05
C ARG A 182 -8.33 5.96 7.73
N PRO A 183 -8.38 7.30 7.59
CA PRO A 183 -7.82 7.98 6.43
C PRO A 183 -6.29 7.83 6.38
N LEU A 184 -5.79 7.31 5.28
CA LEU A 184 -4.37 7.33 4.92
C LEU A 184 -4.15 8.43 3.89
N GLN A 185 -3.34 9.43 4.24
CA GLN A 185 -3.21 10.65 3.47
C GLN A 185 -2.03 10.60 2.51
N ALA A 186 -2.23 11.17 1.33
CA ALA A 186 -1.20 11.35 0.34
C ALA A 186 -1.33 12.70 -0.37
N LEU A 187 -0.22 13.14 -0.94
CA LEU A 187 -0.04 14.43 -1.58
C LEU A 187 0.62 14.24 -2.94
N VAL A 188 0.32 15.11 -3.89
CA VAL A 188 1.02 15.16 -5.17
C VAL A 188 1.35 16.60 -5.53
N SER A 189 2.58 16.84 -6.00
CA SER A 189 3.04 18.16 -6.45
C SER A 189 2.76 18.41 -7.92
N GLU A 190 3.01 19.63 -8.37
CA GLU A 190 3.22 19.92 -9.79
C GLU A 190 4.40 19.08 -10.34
N PRO A 191 4.40 18.75 -11.66
CA PRO A 191 5.47 18.00 -12.27
C PRO A 191 6.74 18.84 -12.39
N ILE A 192 7.88 18.21 -12.11
CA ILE A 192 9.21 18.79 -12.27
C ILE A 192 10.13 17.84 -13.05
N LYS A 193 11.29 18.32 -13.45
CA LYS A 193 12.31 17.46 -14.06
C LYS A 193 12.66 16.29 -13.14
N PRO A 194 13.07 15.14 -13.67
CA PRO A 194 13.49 14.00 -12.85
C PRO A 194 14.65 14.37 -11.93
N ILE A 195 14.45 14.17 -10.63
CA ILE A 195 15.45 14.41 -9.57
C ILE A 195 15.53 13.28 -8.56
N LEU A 196 14.56 12.37 -8.58
CA LEU A 196 14.42 11.27 -7.62
C LEU A 196 14.07 9.97 -8.32
N ASP A 197 15.06 9.12 -8.52
CA ASP A 197 14.90 7.84 -9.25
C ASP A 197 14.46 6.68 -8.35
N THR A 198 14.55 6.80 -7.04
CA THR A 198 14.18 5.76 -6.09
C THR A 198 13.02 6.18 -5.18
N VAL A 199 12.42 5.22 -4.49
CA VAL A 199 11.46 5.49 -3.41
C VAL A 199 12.22 5.66 -2.10
N ILE A 200 11.99 6.74 -1.38
CA ILE A 200 12.54 6.97 -0.04
C ILE A 200 11.45 6.74 1.00
N MET A 201 11.78 6.01 2.05
CA MET A 201 10.91 5.76 3.19
C MET A 201 11.58 6.22 4.49
N SER A 202 10.81 6.88 5.35
CA SER A 202 11.20 7.21 6.73
C SER A 202 10.12 6.70 7.68
N ASN A 203 10.48 5.76 8.55
CA ASN A 203 9.53 5.22 9.54
C ASN A 203 9.28 6.21 10.67
N ALA A 204 10.30 6.97 11.12
CA ALA A 204 10.16 7.97 12.18
C ALA A 204 9.18 9.10 11.79
N VAL A 205 9.19 9.51 10.53
CA VAL A 205 8.30 10.56 10.01
C VAL A 205 6.97 10.00 9.49
N HIS A 206 6.85 8.67 9.36
CA HIS A 206 5.76 8.01 8.64
C HIS A 206 5.55 8.57 7.23
N MET A 207 6.68 8.76 6.52
CA MET A 207 6.70 9.34 5.18
C MET A 207 7.34 8.38 4.18
N TYR A 208 6.82 8.35 2.99
CA TYR A 208 7.55 7.94 1.80
C TYR A 208 7.36 8.95 0.69
N ILE A 209 8.39 9.08 -0.14
CA ILE A 209 8.43 10.00 -1.26
C ILE A 209 8.98 9.28 -2.49
N SER A 210 8.35 9.51 -3.62
CA SER A 210 8.80 9.05 -4.93
C SER A 210 8.47 10.08 -5.99
N GLN A 211 9.14 10.01 -7.13
CA GLN A 211 8.77 10.80 -8.28
C GLN A 211 8.06 9.92 -9.31
N SER A 212 6.92 10.40 -9.84
CA SER A 212 6.16 9.68 -10.85
C SER A 212 6.87 9.76 -12.22
N ASP A 213 6.45 8.91 -13.14
CA ASP A 213 6.88 8.93 -14.54
C ASP A 213 6.53 10.24 -15.28
N LYS A 214 5.56 10.99 -14.77
CA LYS A 214 5.16 12.31 -15.29
C LYS A 214 5.87 13.49 -14.62
N GLY A 215 6.70 13.22 -13.61
CA GLY A 215 7.49 14.22 -12.90
C GLY A 215 6.91 14.71 -11.58
N GLU A 216 5.66 14.33 -11.21
CA GLU A 216 5.10 14.75 -9.92
C GLU A 216 5.81 14.04 -8.75
N MET A 217 6.05 14.78 -7.67
CA MET A 217 6.46 14.21 -6.40
C MET A 217 5.22 13.67 -5.68
N VAL A 218 5.22 12.38 -5.33
CA VAL A 218 4.16 11.71 -4.58
C VAL A 218 4.66 11.46 -3.17
N LEU A 219 3.97 12.05 -2.18
CA LEU A 219 4.28 11.92 -0.77
C LEU A 219 3.12 11.22 -0.05
N GLY A 220 3.40 10.33 0.85
CA GLY A 220 2.46 9.62 1.72
C GLY A 220 3.23 9.09 2.92
N ALA A 221 2.67 8.52 3.84
CA ALA A 221 1.53 7.74 4.22
C ALA A 221 1.10 8.05 5.65
N GLY A 222 0.94 9.31 5.99
CA GLY A 222 0.40 9.66 7.28
C GLY A 222 -1.03 9.13 7.45
N VAL A 223 -1.31 8.52 8.61
CA VAL A 223 -2.63 7.97 8.97
C VAL A 223 -3.24 8.84 10.06
N ASP A 224 -4.50 9.21 9.91
CA ASP A 224 -5.24 9.84 11.00
C ASP A 224 -5.39 8.90 12.19
N LYS A 225 -5.31 9.44 13.42
CA LYS A 225 -5.34 8.64 14.66
C LYS A 225 -6.75 8.19 15.07
N TYR A 226 -7.79 8.61 14.34
CA TYR A 226 -9.19 8.31 14.62
C TYR A 226 -9.87 7.60 13.45
N ASN A 227 -10.91 6.83 13.76
CA ASN A 227 -11.73 6.17 12.75
C ASN A 227 -12.55 7.19 11.98
N SER A 228 -12.48 7.15 10.67
CA SER A 228 -13.24 8.05 9.80
C SER A 228 -13.29 7.53 8.38
N TYR A 229 -14.35 7.86 7.66
CA TYR A 229 -14.50 7.68 6.23
C TYR A 229 -14.27 8.97 5.42
N ALA A 230 -13.72 10.02 6.06
CA ALA A 230 -13.42 11.28 5.40
C ALA A 230 -12.26 11.14 4.42
N GLN A 231 -12.54 11.24 3.12
CA GLN A 231 -11.53 11.11 2.06
C GLN A 231 -10.68 12.39 1.85
N ARG A 232 -10.91 13.41 2.64
CA ARG A 232 -10.13 14.66 2.59
C ARG A 232 -8.91 14.64 3.51
N GLY A 233 -8.94 13.81 4.57
CA GLY A 233 -7.92 13.77 5.61
C GLY A 233 -7.97 14.98 6.55
N SER A 234 -6.92 15.16 7.33
CA SER A 234 -6.75 16.24 8.32
C SER A 234 -5.50 17.07 8.01
N PHE A 235 -5.44 18.32 8.50
CA PHE A 235 -4.29 19.21 8.31
C PHE A 235 -3.01 18.80 9.05
N PRO A 236 -3.06 18.30 10.30
CA PRO A 236 -1.84 17.99 11.07
C PRO A 236 -0.94 16.93 10.42
N VAL A 237 -1.54 15.96 9.70
CA VAL A 237 -0.78 14.88 9.05
C VAL A 237 0.07 15.42 7.88
N PRO A 238 -0.48 16.12 6.87
CA PRO A 238 0.32 16.69 5.79
C PRO A 238 1.30 17.76 6.29
N GLU A 239 0.94 18.58 7.28
CA GLU A 239 1.83 19.57 7.85
C GLU A 239 3.12 18.94 8.42
N HIS A 240 2.97 17.92 9.27
CA HIS A 240 4.11 17.19 9.84
C HIS A 240 4.99 16.54 8.74
N MET A 241 4.35 15.90 7.79
CA MET A 241 5.04 15.21 6.70
C MET A 241 5.78 16.19 5.78
N LEU A 242 5.15 17.30 5.42
CA LEU A 242 5.77 18.31 4.55
C LEU A 242 6.91 19.04 5.24
N ALA A 243 6.79 19.36 6.54
CA ALA A 243 7.87 19.96 7.30
C ALA A 243 9.13 19.08 7.28
N ALA A 244 8.97 17.77 7.50
CA ALA A 244 10.09 16.83 7.41
C ALA A 244 10.60 16.65 5.97
N ALA A 245 9.69 16.60 5.00
CA ALA A 245 10.06 16.46 3.59
C ALA A 245 10.91 17.62 3.08
N VAL A 246 10.61 18.85 3.47
CA VAL A 246 11.39 20.05 3.09
C VAL A 246 12.77 20.07 3.76
N GLU A 247 12.89 19.59 4.99
CA GLU A 247 14.20 19.44 5.65
C GLU A 247 15.09 18.40 4.95
N LEU A 248 14.50 17.24 4.59
CA LEU A 248 15.21 16.17 3.90
C LEU A 248 15.46 16.45 2.42
N PHE A 249 14.59 17.20 1.78
CA PHE A 249 14.67 17.56 0.37
C PHE A 249 14.38 19.05 0.18
N PRO A 250 15.36 19.94 0.40
CA PRO A 250 15.15 21.40 0.32
C PRO A 250 14.59 21.91 -1.00
N VAL A 251 14.81 21.17 -2.09
CA VAL A 251 14.24 21.46 -3.42
C VAL A 251 12.71 21.49 -3.41
N LEU A 252 12.06 20.74 -2.51
CA LEU A 252 10.59 20.69 -2.40
C LEU A 252 9.98 21.98 -1.86
N SER A 253 10.76 22.85 -1.19
CA SER A 253 10.26 24.11 -0.61
C SER A 253 9.65 25.07 -1.65
N ARG A 254 9.97 24.89 -2.93
CA ARG A 254 9.48 25.73 -4.04
C ARG A 254 8.39 25.07 -4.86
N LEU A 255 8.01 23.82 -4.55
CA LEU A 255 6.99 23.10 -5.31
C LEU A 255 5.58 23.47 -4.85
N ARG A 256 4.69 23.56 -5.80
CA ARG A 256 3.25 23.71 -5.52
C ARG A 256 2.61 22.36 -5.34
N MET A 257 1.78 22.26 -4.32
CA MET A 257 0.91 21.11 -4.13
C MET A 257 -0.27 21.19 -5.09
N LEU A 258 -0.49 20.16 -5.90
CA LEU A 258 -1.64 20.06 -6.78
C LEU A 258 -2.84 19.44 -6.09
N ARG A 259 -2.59 18.38 -5.31
CA ARG A 259 -3.67 17.62 -4.70
C ARG A 259 -3.26 16.99 -3.38
N HIS A 260 -4.22 16.96 -2.46
CA HIS A 260 -4.19 16.19 -1.22
C HIS A 260 -5.45 15.32 -1.15
N TRP A 261 -5.34 14.10 -0.68
CA TRP A 261 -6.47 13.19 -0.49
C TRP A 261 -6.22 12.20 0.63
N GLY A 262 -7.31 11.63 1.19
CA GLY A 262 -7.29 10.49 2.09
C GLY A 262 -7.91 9.26 1.43
N GLY A 263 -7.24 8.12 1.54
CA GLY A 263 -7.82 6.82 1.21
C GLY A 263 -8.18 6.08 2.50
N ILE A 264 -9.29 5.39 2.54
CA ILE A 264 -9.68 4.67 3.76
C ILE A 264 -9.00 3.31 3.79
N VAL A 265 -8.13 3.11 4.79
CA VAL A 265 -7.47 1.83 5.05
C VAL A 265 -8.13 1.14 6.22
N ASP A 266 -8.18 -0.18 6.15
CA ASP A 266 -8.59 -1.07 7.22
C ASP A 266 -7.35 -1.66 7.90
N THR A 267 -7.23 -1.48 9.20
CA THR A 267 -6.07 -1.93 9.96
C THR A 267 -6.48 -2.90 11.05
N CYS A 268 -5.78 -4.05 11.12
CA CYS A 268 -5.86 -4.97 12.25
C CYS A 268 -4.92 -4.52 13.38
N PRO A 269 -5.20 -4.86 14.64
CA PRO A 269 -4.33 -4.53 15.78
C PRO A 269 -2.92 -5.10 15.67
N ASP A 270 -2.78 -6.29 15.06
CA ASP A 270 -1.53 -6.99 14.83
C ASP A 270 -0.88 -6.68 13.46
N ALA A 271 -1.48 -5.76 12.70
CA ALA A 271 -1.07 -5.40 11.34
C ALA A 271 -1.06 -6.57 10.35
N SER A 272 -1.78 -7.66 10.65
CA SER A 272 -1.92 -8.83 9.77
C SER A 272 -3.28 -8.84 9.06
N PRO A 273 -3.33 -9.17 7.77
CA PRO A 273 -4.59 -9.22 7.03
C PRO A 273 -5.42 -10.44 7.41
N ILE A 274 -6.72 -10.34 7.16
CA ILE A 274 -7.70 -11.42 7.34
C ILE A 274 -8.11 -11.94 5.98
N LEU A 275 -7.73 -13.18 5.67
CA LEU A 275 -8.22 -13.94 4.52
C LEU A 275 -8.88 -15.19 5.05
N SER A 276 -10.21 -15.21 5.11
CA SER A 276 -10.91 -16.29 5.78
C SER A 276 -12.31 -16.50 5.23
N LYS A 277 -12.77 -17.74 5.33
CA LYS A 277 -14.18 -18.09 5.36
C LYS A 277 -14.74 -17.74 6.75
N THR A 278 -16.03 -17.55 6.81
CA THR A 278 -16.75 -17.28 8.06
C THR A 278 -17.55 -18.50 8.51
N ASP A 279 -18.19 -18.38 9.67
CA ASP A 279 -19.20 -19.35 10.13
C ASP A 279 -20.49 -19.34 9.29
N ILE A 280 -20.63 -18.43 8.34
CA ILE A 280 -21.73 -18.36 7.38
C ILE A 280 -21.27 -19.00 6.08
N ASP A 281 -21.90 -20.12 5.71
CA ASP A 281 -21.55 -20.85 4.50
C ASP A 281 -21.68 -19.97 3.26
N GLY A 282 -20.59 -19.85 2.50
CA GLY A 282 -20.53 -19.04 1.29
C GLY A 282 -20.15 -17.58 1.52
N LEU A 283 -19.80 -17.16 2.75
CA LEU A 283 -19.32 -15.81 3.03
C LEU A 283 -17.82 -15.80 3.35
N TYR A 284 -17.08 -15.00 2.60
CA TYR A 284 -15.62 -14.90 2.69
C TYR A 284 -15.19 -13.45 2.88
N PHE A 285 -14.12 -13.20 3.64
CA PHE A 285 -13.51 -11.89 3.81
C PHE A 285 -12.04 -11.88 3.37
N ASN A 286 -11.68 -10.80 2.69
CA ASN A 286 -10.30 -10.44 2.38
C ASN A 286 -10.11 -8.97 2.73
N CYS A 287 -9.54 -8.67 3.91
CA CYS A 287 -9.52 -7.34 4.50
C CYS A 287 -8.34 -7.17 5.48
N GLY A 288 -8.25 -6.02 6.14
CA GLY A 288 -7.25 -5.75 7.17
C GLY A 288 -5.84 -5.49 6.64
N TRP A 289 -5.69 -5.11 5.37
CA TRP A 289 -4.39 -4.97 4.72
C TRP A 289 -3.62 -3.71 5.08
N GLY A 290 -4.29 -2.73 5.68
CA GLY A 290 -3.67 -1.47 6.03
C GLY A 290 -2.93 -0.85 4.84
N THR A 291 -1.65 -0.56 5.00
CA THR A 291 -0.79 -0.02 3.93
C THR A 291 -0.19 -1.09 3.03
N GLY A 292 -0.48 -2.37 3.28
CA GLY A 292 0.10 -3.52 2.57
C GLY A 292 -0.64 -3.97 1.31
N GLY A 293 -1.91 -3.60 1.15
CA GLY A 293 -2.82 -4.20 0.18
C GLY A 293 -2.38 -4.10 -1.28
N PHE A 294 -1.97 -2.93 -1.76
CA PHE A 294 -1.58 -2.77 -3.15
C PHE A 294 -0.45 -3.71 -3.59
N LYS A 295 0.62 -3.76 -2.80
CA LYS A 295 1.77 -4.62 -3.13
C LYS A 295 1.48 -6.11 -2.95
N ALA A 296 0.36 -6.48 -2.38
CA ALA A 296 -0.11 -7.85 -2.21
C ALA A 296 -1.12 -8.28 -3.29
N THR A 297 -1.63 -7.34 -4.09
CA THR A 297 -2.72 -7.58 -5.04
C THR A 297 -2.53 -8.80 -5.95
N PRO A 298 -1.37 -9.07 -6.56
CA PRO A 298 -1.23 -10.21 -7.47
C PRO A 298 -1.38 -11.59 -6.80
N VAL A 299 -1.09 -11.69 -5.49
CA VAL A 299 -1.18 -12.97 -4.76
C VAL A 299 -2.62 -13.35 -4.44
N PHE A 300 -3.55 -12.38 -4.40
CA PHE A 300 -4.93 -12.64 -3.98
C PHE A 300 -5.76 -13.42 -4.97
N ILE A 301 -5.48 -13.27 -6.25
CA ILE A 301 -6.26 -13.91 -7.30
C ILE A 301 -6.24 -15.44 -7.18
N PRO A 302 -5.10 -16.10 -6.93
CA PRO A 302 -5.07 -17.54 -6.69
C PRO A 302 -5.67 -17.97 -5.34
N ALA A 303 -5.47 -17.20 -4.27
CA ALA A 303 -5.91 -17.58 -2.92
C ALA A 303 -7.45 -17.56 -2.76
N ALA A 304 -8.14 -16.65 -3.44
CA ALA A 304 -9.60 -16.60 -3.43
C ALA A 304 -10.28 -17.75 -4.21
N LEU A 305 -9.51 -18.45 -5.08
CA LEU A 305 -10.00 -19.59 -5.86
C LEU A 305 -9.82 -20.94 -5.13
N ILE A 306 -9.02 -20.99 -4.07
CA ILE A 306 -8.66 -22.23 -3.34
C ILE A 306 -9.54 -22.39 -2.08
N ALA A 307 -10.27 -21.37 -1.66
CA ALA A 307 -11.23 -21.38 -0.55
C ALA A 307 -12.63 -21.74 -1.04
#